data_9490cdb70276b1aed5912c30e76148e3
#
_entry.id   9490cdb70276b1aed5912c30e76148e3
#
_cell.length_a   1.000
_cell.length_b   1.000
_cell.length_c   1.000
_cell.angle_alpha   90.00
_cell.angle_beta   90.00
_cell.angle_gamma   90.00
#
_symmetry.space_group_name_H-M   'P 1'
#
loop_
_entity.id
_entity.type
_entity.pdbx_description
1 polymer ?
#
loop_
_entity_poly.entity_id
_entity_poly.type
_entity_poly.pdbx_seq_one_letter_code
_entity_poly.pdbx_strand_id
1 'polypeptide(L)'
;MSDEITLVFPAQEDFHPVAHLVVGGLAARLELTYEQLEDLQLAVDALLGCRDDGGEVSVTVAVEPDTVRTTVGPFAAQALVELERDSSELGLRRVLETVTDGIQVEVRDDGSWVALTKARTA
;
A
#
# COMPACT_ATOMS: atom_id res chain seq x y z
N MET A 1 16.09 -14.13 -5.42
CA MET A 1 16.39 -12.70 -5.44
C MET A 1 15.12 -11.94 -5.71
N SER A 2 14.73 -11.03 -4.83
CA SER A 2 13.52 -10.24 -5.02
C SER A 2 13.90 -8.85 -5.55
N ASP A 3 13.11 -8.36 -6.48
CA ASP A 3 13.26 -7.00 -6.98
C ASP A 3 12.45 -6.08 -6.06
N GLU A 4 13.04 -4.95 -5.71
CA GLU A 4 12.40 -4.01 -4.79
C GLU A 4 12.59 -2.59 -5.29
N ILE A 5 11.52 -1.81 -5.27
CA ILE A 5 11.54 -0.41 -5.65
C ILE A 5 10.88 0.39 -4.53
N THR A 6 11.55 1.47 -4.11
CA THR A 6 11.03 2.37 -3.08
C THR A 6 10.82 3.76 -3.67
N LEU A 7 9.64 4.31 -3.42
CA LEU A 7 9.30 5.67 -3.80
C LEU A 7 9.04 6.47 -2.53
N VAL A 8 9.69 7.62 -2.40
CA VAL A 8 9.47 8.55 -1.28
C VAL A 8 8.94 9.86 -1.84
N PHE A 9 7.85 10.36 -1.27
CA PHE A 9 7.23 11.58 -1.75
C PHE A 9 6.49 12.28 -0.61
N PRO A 10 6.18 13.60 -0.77
CA PRO A 10 5.41 14.31 0.25
C PRO A 10 4.02 13.68 0.43
N ALA A 11 3.59 13.56 1.68
CA ALA A 11 2.29 12.98 2.01
C ALA A 11 1.17 14.00 1.82
N GLN A 12 1.01 14.47 0.60
CA GLN A 12 0.00 15.43 0.21
C GLN A 12 -0.82 14.85 -0.93
N GLU A 13 -2.09 15.18 -0.96
CA GLU A 13 -3.01 14.65 -1.96
C GLU A 13 -2.53 14.86 -3.39
N ASP A 14 -1.87 15.98 -3.66
CA ASP A 14 -1.37 16.29 -4.99
C ASP A 14 -0.36 15.27 -5.52
N PHE A 15 0.28 14.51 -4.63
CA PHE A 15 1.29 13.52 -5.01
C PHE A 15 0.73 12.10 -5.11
N HIS A 16 -0.54 11.87 -4.77
CA HIS A 16 -1.14 10.54 -4.90
C HIS A 16 -1.10 10.02 -6.35
N PRO A 17 -1.35 10.86 -7.38
CA PRO A 17 -1.24 10.38 -8.76
C PRO A 17 0.15 9.87 -9.14
N VAL A 18 1.21 10.40 -8.49
CA VAL A 18 2.57 9.92 -8.74
C VAL A 18 2.71 8.47 -8.30
N ALA A 19 2.16 8.14 -7.11
CA ALA A 19 2.16 6.76 -6.62
C ALA A 19 1.38 5.85 -7.58
N HIS A 20 0.25 6.32 -8.10
CA HIS A 20 -0.53 5.58 -9.09
C HIS A 20 0.28 5.25 -10.33
N LEU A 21 1.01 6.23 -10.86
CA LEU A 21 1.83 6.04 -12.04
C LEU A 21 2.91 4.99 -11.82
N VAL A 22 3.60 5.06 -10.66
CA VAL A 22 4.67 4.13 -10.35
C VAL A 22 4.13 2.73 -10.19
N VAL A 23 3.05 2.56 -9.42
CA VAL A 23 2.42 1.25 -9.23
C VAL A 23 1.93 0.70 -10.57
N GLY A 24 1.34 1.55 -11.43
CA GLY A 24 0.89 1.14 -12.76
C GLY A 24 2.04 0.68 -13.64
N GLY A 25 3.15 1.40 -13.64
CA GLY A 25 4.32 1.01 -14.41
C GLY A 25 4.92 -0.31 -13.93
N LEU A 26 4.98 -0.50 -12.62
CA LEU A 26 5.47 -1.75 -12.04
C LEU A 26 4.55 -2.91 -12.39
N ALA A 27 3.24 -2.71 -12.28
CA ALA A 27 2.27 -3.77 -12.58
C ALA A 27 2.40 -4.24 -14.03
N ALA A 28 2.58 -3.31 -14.96
CA ALA A 28 2.78 -3.66 -16.35
C ALA A 28 4.03 -4.49 -16.55
N ARG A 29 5.12 -4.12 -15.87
CA ARG A 29 6.38 -4.84 -15.97
C ARG A 29 6.32 -6.22 -15.32
N LEU A 30 5.51 -6.38 -14.28
CA LEU A 30 5.37 -7.62 -13.53
C LEU A 30 4.29 -8.54 -14.11
N GLU A 31 3.68 -8.15 -15.20
CA GLU A 31 2.63 -8.91 -15.86
C GLU A 31 1.42 -9.17 -14.95
N LEU A 32 1.10 -8.21 -14.10
CA LEU A 32 -0.11 -8.29 -13.30
C LEU A 32 -1.33 -8.08 -14.21
N THR A 33 -2.44 -8.73 -13.87
CA THR A 33 -3.68 -8.49 -14.59
C THR A 33 -4.19 -7.08 -14.31
N TYR A 34 -5.06 -6.57 -15.17
CA TYR A 34 -5.67 -5.26 -14.97
C TYR A 34 -6.41 -5.19 -13.64
N GLU A 35 -7.11 -6.25 -13.29
CA GLU A 35 -7.82 -6.34 -12.01
C GLU A 35 -6.87 -6.27 -10.82
N GLN A 36 -5.76 -7.00 -10.89
CA GLN A 36 -4.74 -6.96 -9.84
C GLN A 36 -4.12 -5.56 -9.70
N LEU A 37 -3.90 -4.89 -10.82
CA LEU A 37 -3.39 -3.53 -10.82
C LEU A 37 -4.38 -2.57 -10.14
N GLU A 38 -5.66 -2.64 -10.51
CA GLU A 38 -6.66 -1.77 -9.93
C GLU A 38 -6.79 -1.99 -8.43
N ASP A 39 -6.79 -3.26 -8.01
CA ASP A 39 -6.87 -3.60 -6.60
C ASP A 39 -5.70 -3.03 -5.82
N LEU A 40 -4.50 -3.15 -6.37
CA LEU A 40 -3.30 -2.63 -5.71
C LEU A 40 -3.33 -1.10 -5.63
N GLN A 41 -3.73 -0.43 -6.71
CA GLN A 41 -3.85 1.03 -6.71
C GLN A 41 -4.88 1.51 -5.70
N LEU A 42 -6.01 0.82 -5.60
CA LEU A 42 -7.06 1.16 -4.64
C LEU A 42 -6.54 1.02 -3.21
N ALA A 43 -5.81 -0.05 -2.92
CA ALA A 43 -5.25 -0.27 -1.58
C ALA A 43 -4.24 0.82 -1.22
N VAL A 44 -3.34 1.16 -2.14
CA VAL A 44 -2.34 2.20 -1.90
C VAL A 44 -3.01 3.55 -1.68
N ASP A 45 -4.00 3.91 -2.50
CA ASP A 45 -4.73 5.16 -2.34
C ASP A 45 -5.42 5.26 -0.99
N ALA A 46 -6.06 4.17 -0.58
CA ALA A 46 -6.76 4.14 0.71
C ALA A 46 -5.80 4.39 1.86
N LEU A 47 -4.60 3.80 1.79
CA LEU A 47 -3.58 4.02 2.81
C LEU A 47 -3.02 5.44 2.76
N LEU A 48 -2.74 5.97 1.58
CA LEU A 48 -2.24 7.33 1.46
C LEU A 48 -3.23 8.36 1.98
N GLY A 49 -4.51 8.07 1.86
CA GLY A 49 -5.56 8.93 2.41
C GLY A 49 -5.54 9.04 3.92
N CYS A 50 -4.83 8.15 4.61
CA CYS A 50 -4.65 8.22 6.07
C CYS A 50 -3.52 9.16 6.48
N ARG A 51 -2.78 9.72 5.52
CA ARG A 51 -1.67 10.63 5.76
C ARG A 51 -2.04 12.02 5.25
N ASP A 52 -2.02 13.01 6.16
CA ASP A 52 -2.25 14.41 5.80
C ASP A 52 -1.41 15.36 6.65
N ASP A 53 -0.36 14.86 7.26
CA ASP A 53 0.43 15.61 8.23
C ASP A 53 1.59 16.40 7.60
N GLY A 54 1.69 16.42 6.29
CA GLY A 54 2.70 17.18 5.58
C GLY A 54 4.09 16.57 5.59
N GLY A 55 4.27 15.40 6.17
CA GLY A 55 5.54 14.69 6.15
C GLY A 55 5.76 13.92 4.86
N GLU A 56 6.78 13.09 4.85
CA GLU A 56 7.04 12.20 3.72
C GLU A 56 6.44 10.83 3.95
N VAL A 57 6.05 10.18 2.87
CA VAL A 57 5.57 8.81 2.90
C VAL A 57 6.40 7.99 1.92
N SER A 58 6.66 6.75 2.28
CA SER A 58 7.39 5.81 1.45
C SER A 58 6.48 4.67 1.02
N VAL A 59 6.58 4.30 -0.24
CA VAL A 59 5.91 3.12 -0.79
C VAL A 59 6.98 2.22 -1.36
N THR A 60 7.10 1.02 -0.81
CA THR A 60 8.07 0.03 -1.27
C THR A 60 7.32 -1.14 -1.87
N VAL A 61 7.66 -1.49 -3.10
CA VAL A 61 7.08 -2.64 -3.78
C VAL A 61 8.17 -3.68 -3.95
N ALA A 62 7.99 -4.83 -3.33
CA ALA A 62 8.91 -5.96 -3.41
C ALA A 62 8.24 -7.07 -4.21
N VAL A 63 8.94 -7.55 -5.23
CA VAL A 63 8.42 -8.59 -6.12
C VAL A 63 9.04 -9.92 -5.75
N GLU A 64 8.19 -10.86 -5.40
CA GLU A 64 8.59 -12.22 -5.09
C GLU A 64 7.99 -13.18 -6.12
N PRO A 65 8.45 -14.42 -6.20
CA PRO A 65 7.94 -15.33 -7.23
C PRO A 65 6.44 -15.51 -7.26
N ASP A 66 5.81 -15.54 -6.09
CA ASP A 66 4.37 -15.82 -5.99
C ASP A 66 3.55 -14.63 -5.54
N THR A 67 4.18 -13.56 -5.07
CA THR A 67 3.48 -12.44 -4.49
C THR A 67 4.14 -11.11 -4.82
N VAL A 68 3.35 -10.05 -4.70
CA VAL A 68 3.85 -8.67 -4.67
C VAL A 68 3.54 -8.13 -3.30
N ARG A 69 4.56 -7.65 -2.60
CA ARG A 69 4.41 -7.06 -1.28
C ARG A 69 4.61 -5.56 -1.37
N THR A 70 3.62 -4.81 -0.94
CA THR A 70 3.67 -3.35 -0.93
C THR A 70 3.64 -2.86 0.49
N THR A 71 4.65 -2.09 0.88
CA THR A 71 4.77 -1.56 2.24
C THR A 71 4.67 -0.05 2.18
N VAL A 72 3.78 0.51 2.98
CA VAL A 72 3.51 1.95 3.00
C VAL A 72 3.69 2.46 4.43
N GLY A 73 4.35 3.58 4.55
CA GLY A 73 4.54 4.23 5.84
C GLY A 73 5.54 5.38 5.78
N PRO A 74 5.92 5.93 6.92
CA PRO A 74 5.42 5.60 8.26
C PRO A 74 4.09 6.26 8.57
N PHE A 75 3.29 5.61 9.41
CA PHE A 75 2.04 6.16 9.95
C PHE A 75 2.18 6.39 11.44
N ALA A 76 1.47 7.38 11.96
CA ALA A 76 1.33 7.53 13.39
C ALA A 76 0.50 6.35 13.93
N ALA A 77 0.85 5.85 15.12
CA ALA A 77 0.13 4.73 15.71
C ALA A 77 -1.37 4.98 15.79
N GLN A 78 -1.76 6.22 16.05
CA GLN A 78 -3.17 6.60 16.18
C GLN A 78 -3.94 6.41 14.87
N ALA A 79 -3.30 6.68 13.74
CA ALA A 79 -3.96 6.51 12.44
C ALA A 79 -4.29 5.04 12.18
N LEU A 80 -3.44 4.13 12.64
CA LEU A 80 -3.64 2.71 12.44
C LEU A 80 -4.57 2.07 13.46
N VAL A 81 -4.82 2.72 14.60
CA VAL A 81 -5.81 2.23 15.56
C VAL A 81 -7.18 2.13 14.89
N GLU A 82 -7.51 3.09 14.05
CA GLU A 82 -8.77 3.05 13.30
C GLU A 82 -8.82 1.89 12.33
N LEU A 83 -7.70 1.58 11.70
CA LEU A 83 -7.61 0.44 10.80
C LEU A 83 -7.91 -0.86 11.53
N GLU A 84 -7.36 -1.04 12.72
CA GLU A 84 -7.53 -2.26 13.50
C GLU A 84 -8.92 -2.38 14.12
N ARG A 85 -9.54 -1.25 14.45
CA ARG A 85 -10.84 -1.22 15.10
C ARG A 85 -12.02 -1.22 14.14
N ASP A 86 -11.76 -0.85 12.90
CA ASP A 86 -12.83 -0.61 11.96
C ASP A 86 -13.43 -1.91 11.48
N SER A 87 -14.64 -2.18 11.96
CA SER A 87 -15.41 -3.35 11.55
C SER A 87 -16.59 -2.99 10.66
N SER A 88 -16.71 -1.71 10.26
CA SER A 88 -17.79 -1.28 9.40
C SER A 88 -17.56 -1.74 7.96
N GLU A 89 -18.63 -1.86 7.19
CA GLU A 89 -18.53 -2.27 5.80
C GLU A 89 -17.79 -1.28 4.91
N LEU A 90 -17.73 -0.02 5.34
CA LEU A 90 -17.06 1.04 4.60
C LEU A 90 -15.69 1.38 5.18
N GLY A 91 -15.24 0.62 6.15
CA GLY A 91 -13.99 0.89 6.82
C GLY A 91 -12.77 0.59 5.96
N LEU A 92 -11.68 1.29 6.27
CA LEU A 92 -10.43 1.13 5.56
C LEU A 92 -9.95 -0.32 5.56
N ARG A 93 -10.00 -0.99 6.72
CA ARG A 93 -9.58 -2.38 6.82
C ARG A 93 -10.38 -3.27 5.89
N ARG A 94 -11.69 -3.03 5.80
CA ARG A 94 -12.55 -3.82 4.95
C ARG A 94 -12.18 -3.66 3.48
N VAL A 95 -11.90 -2.43 3.07
CA VAL A 95 -11.45 -2.15 1.70
C VAL A 95 -10.16 -2.89 1.41
N LEU A 96 -9.19 -2.80 2.31
CA LEU A 96 -7.90 -3.44 2.12
C LEU A 96 -8.02 -4.96 2.08
N GLU A 97 -8.84 -5.55 2.95
CA GLU A 97 -9.05 -7.00 2.96
C GLU A 97 -9.73 -7.49 1.70
N THR A 98 -10.56 -6.65 1.08
CA THR A 98 -11.26 -7.02 -0.15
C THR A 98 -10.32 -7.05 -1.35
N VAL A 99 -9.35 -6.14 -1.40
CA VAL A 99 -8.50 -5.97 -2.58
C VAL A 99 -7.10 -6.55 -2.44
N THR A 100 -6.75 -7.09 -1.27
CA THR A 100 -5.46 -7.73 -1.05
C THR A 100 -5.64 -9.12 -0.45
N ASP A 101 -4.58 -9.92 -0.50
CA ASP A 101 -4.60 -11.27 0.06
C ASP A 101 -4.09 -11.31 1.50
N GLY A 102 -3.41 -10.26 1.94
CA GLY A 102 -2.91 -10.16 3.30
C GLY A 102 -2.57 -8.75 3.69
N ILE A 103 -2.77 -8.44 4.97
CA ILE A 103 -2.44 -7.15 5.56
C ILE A 103 -1.67 -7.41 6.83
N GLN A 104 -0.57 -6.68 7.00
CA GLN A 104 0.26 -6.80 8.18
C GLN A 104 0.73 -5.42 8.62
N VAL A 105 0.64 -5.14 9.92
CA VAL A 105 1.13 -3.90 10.48
C VAL A 105 2.48 -4.17 11.14
N GLU A 106 3.48 -3.40 10.77
CA GLU A 106 4.83 -3.51 11.31
C GLU A 106 5.16 -2.25 12.09
N VAL A 107 5.61 -2.39 13.32
CA VAL A 107 6.05 -1.27 14.14
C VAL A 107 7.56 -1.13 13.98
N ARG A 108 8.00 0.04 13.55
CA ARG A 108 9.42 0.36 13.36
C ARG A 108 9.76 1.60 14.17
N ASP A 109 11.05 1.96 14.19
CA ASP A 109 11.53 3.11 14.95
C ASP A 109 10.92 4.44 14.52
N ASP A 110 10.62 4.59 13.24
CA ASP A 110 10.09 5.82 12.67
C ASP A 110 8.56 5.87 12.61
N GLY A 111 7.89 4.85 13.09
CA GLY A 111 6.43 4.78 13.08
C GLY A 111 5.94 3.40 12.71
N SER A 112 4.67 3.32 12.36
CA SER A 112 4.04 2.07 11.96
C SER A 112 3.93 1.98 10.45
N TRP A 113 4.10 0.78 9.92
CA TRP A 113 4.07 0.52 8.48
C TRP A 113 3.02 -0.53 8.18
N VAL A 114 2.38 -0.40 7.04
CA VAL A 114 1.38 -1.38 6.60
C VAL A 114 1.94 -2.12 5.40
N ALA A 115 2.02 -3.43 5.50
CA ALA A 115 2.45 -4.29 4.41
C ALA A 115 1.24 -5.01 3.83
N LEU A 116 1.06 -4.87 2.53
CA LEU A 116 -0.02 -5.50 1.77
C LEU A 116 0.58 -6.58 0.89
N THR A 117 -0.05 -7.74 0.87
CA THR A 117 0.38 -8.85 0.04
C THR A 117 -0.67 -9.11 -1.03
N LYS A 118 -0.25 -9.21 -2.27
CA LYS A 118 -1.12 -9.54 -3.40
C LYS A 118 -0.51 -10.71 -4.15
N ALA A 119 -1.28 -11.76 -4.36
CA ALA A 119 -0.79 -12.92 -5.10
C ALA A 119 -0.57 -12.58 -6.57
N ARG A 120 0.48 -13.11 -7.14
CA ARG A 120 0.73 -13.03 -8.58
C ARG A 120 0.06 -14.23 -9.24
N THR A 121 -0.70 -13.96 -10.26
CA THR A 121 -1.27 -15.05 -11.05
C THR A 121 -0.21 -15.56 -11.99
N ALA A 122 -0.03 -16.84 -11.97
CA ALA A 122 0.91 -17.46 -12.89
C ALA A 122 0.39 -17.36 -14.33
#